data_332e352b4adfa2191e37b1eca3cdc1b0
#
_entry.id   332e352b4adfa2191e37b1eca3cdc1b0
#
_cell.length_a   1.000
_cell.length_b   1.000
_cell.length_c   1.000
_cell.angle_alpha   90.00
_cell.angle_beta   90.00
_cell.angle_gamma   90.00
#
_symmetry.space_group_name_H-M   'P 1'
#
loop_
_entity.id
_entity.type
_entity.pdbx_description
1 polymer ?
#
loop_
_entity_poly.entity_id
_entity_poly.type
_entity_poly.pdbx_seq_one_letter_code
_entity_poly.pdbx_strand_id
1 'polypeptide(L)'
;GYSVMNNLYEATVDIPRTAVEDDDIGVYAPLFREMGYAAGTHPDEIVFGLLKNGMSGTCYDGKAFFAVDHPVYLNADGSGDAETVSNWLRPAAVDGTVTDGTPWFVLDVSRPLRPFIFQERTAPELQVITNPDNDYVFMKDKIPYGIRYRCNGGYGFWQQAVCSTQELNAANFAAALEAMQSFR
;
A
#
# COMPACT_ATOMS: atom_id res chain seq x y z
N GLY A 1 -3.32 5.73 19.52
CA GLY A 1 -4.15 5.31 18.40
C GLY A 1 -3.35 5.19 17.11
N TYR A 2 -3.73 4.29 16.25
CA TYR A 2 -3.12 4.12 14.92
C TYR A 2 -3.77 5.09 13.93
N SER A 3 -2.96 5.79 13.15
CA SER A 3 -3.44 6.74 12.14
C SER A 3 -2.63 6.62 10.85
N VAL A 4 -3.32 6.79 9.71
CA VAL A 4 -2.71 6.83 8.38
C VAL A 4 -2.67 8.28 7.92
N MET A 5 -1.46 8.84 7.76
CA MET A 5 -1.27 10.19 7.24
C MET A 5 -1.15 10.15 5.71
N ASN A 6 -1.87 11.06 5.02
CA ASN A 6 -1.81 11.13 3.58
C ASN A 6 -0.52 11.80 3.09
N ASN A 7 0.07 11.22 2.06
CA ASN A 7 1.15 11.80 1.30
C ASN A 7 0.61 12.57 0.10
N LEU A 8 1.37 13.55 -0.35
CA LEU A 8 1.12 14.27 -1.58
C LEU A 8 1.94 13.61 -2.70
N TYR A 9 1.27 13.29 -3.78
CA TYR A 9 1.88 12.84 -5.02
C TYR A 9 1.50 13.79 -6.14
N GLU A 10 2.45 14.15 -6.97
CA GLU A 10 2.25 15.04 -8.10
C GLU A 10 3.19 14.70 -9.24
N ALA A 11 2.72 14.92 -10.45
CA ALA A 11 3.52 14.81 -11.66
C ALA A 11 3.11 15.93 -12.61
N THR A 12 4.07 16.55 -13.29
CA THR A 12 3.82 17.65 -14.23
C THR A 12 4.55 17.39 -15.54
N VAL A 13 3.85 17.65 -16.64
CA VAL A 13 4.39 17.67 -18.00
C VAL A 13 4.24 19.07 -18.56
N ASP A 14 5.34 19.68 -18.95
CA ASP A 14 5.37 21.00 -19.57
C ASP A 14 5.38 20.87 -21.09
N ILE A 15 4.40 21.47 -21.74
CA ILE A 15 4.34 21.53 -23.22
C ILE A 15 4.74 22.95 -23.66
N PRO A 16 5.69 23.08 -24.62
CA PRO A 16 5.97 24.36 -25.23
C PRO A 16 4.71 25.00 -25.80
N ARG A 17 4.53 26.28 -25.56
CA ARG A 17 3.36 27.03 -26.03
C ARG A 17 3.24 26.99 -27.55
N THR A 18 4.37 27.06 -28.27
CA THR A 18 4.43 26.94 -29.72
C THR A 18 3.87 25.62 -30.23
N ALA A 19 4.13 24.48 -29.52
CA ALA A 19 3.56 23.19 -29.91
C ALA A 19 2.04 23.13 -29.79
N VAL A 20 1.47 23.93 -28.86
CA VAL A 20 0.02 24.05 -28.73
C VAL A 20 -0.55 24.96 -29.83
N GLU A 21 0.14 26.04 -30.18
CA GLU A 21 -0.24 26.98 -31.23
C GLU A 21 -0.16 26.33 -32.63
N ASP A 22 0.81 25.43 -32.84
CA ASP A 22 1.01 24.71 -34.11
C ASP A 22 0.22 23.39 -34.22
N ASP A 23 -0.66 23.11 -33.23
CA ASP A 23 -1.46 21.85 -33.13
C ASP A 23 -0.64 20.57 -33.10
N ASP A 24 0.60 20.64 -32.57
CA ASP A 24 1.54 19.51 -32.48
C ASP A 24 1.45 18.76 -31.14
N ILE A 25 0.29 18.88 -30.47
CA ILE A 25 0.01 18.27 -29.14
C ILE A 25 0.06 16.73 -29.24
N GLY A 26 -0.22 16.17 -30.40
CA GLY A 26 -0.25 14.72 -30.62
C GLY A 26 1.05 13.99 -30.23
N VAL A 27 2.20 14.67 -30.34
CA VAL A 27 3.51 14.14 -29.97
C VAL A 27 3.61 13.88 -28.46
N TYR A 28 2.86 14.62 -27.64
CA TYR A 28 2.83 14.50 -26.19
C TYR A 28 1.78 13.51 -25.66
N ALA A 29 0.89 13.01 -26.52
CA ALA A 29 -0.15 12.07 -26.11
C ALA A 29 0.37 10.82 -25.36
N PRO A 30 1.52 10.22 -25.71
CA PRO A 30 2.09 9.11 -24.93
C PRO A 30 2.42 9.48 -23.50
N LEU A 31 2.92 10.70 -23.24
CA LEU A 31 3.26 11.16 -21.89
C LEU A 31 2.01 11.31 -21.01
N PHE A 32 0.90 11.81 -21.55
CA PHE A 32 -0.36 11.90 -20.82
C PHE A 32 -0.95 10.52 -20.51
N ARG A 33 -0.82 9.57 -21.43
CA ARG A 33 -1.26 8.18 -21.19
C ARG A 33 -0.44 7.54 -20.09
N GLU A 34 0.87 7.73 -20.10
CA GLU A 34 1.77 7.22 -19.06
C GLU A 34 1.46 7.83 -17.70
N MET A 35 1.22 9.15 -17.65
CA MET A 35 0.84 9.84 -16.42
C MET A 35 -0.50 9.32 -15.88
N GLY A 36 -1.47 9.06 -16.75
CA GLY A 36 -2.76 8.46 -16.38
C GLY A 36 -2.62 7.01 -15.91
N TYR A 37 -1.77 6.23 -16.57
CA TYR A 37 -1.46 4.86 -16.18
C TYR A 37 -0.79 4.82 -14.80
N ALA A 38 0.24 5.64 -14.58
CA ALA A 38 0.92 5.74 -13.29
C ALA A 38 -0.03 6.13 -12.16
N ALA A 39 -0.92 7.09 -12.39
CA ALA A 39 -1.94 7.46 -11.40
C ALA A 39 -2.92 6.31 -11.10
N GLY A 40 -3.27 5.50 -12.12
CA GLY A 40 -4.18 4.36 -11.96
C GLY A 40 -3.55 3.16 -11.24
N THR A 41 -2.23 2.93 -11.40
CA THR A 41 -1.52 1.80 -10.78
C THR A 41 -0.95 2.15 -9.40
N HIS A 42 -0.84 3.42 -9.06
CA HIS A 42 -0.26 3.87 -7.80
C HIS A 42 -0.92 3.29 -6.53
N PRO A 43 -2.26 3.11 -6.45
CA PRO A 43 -2.90 2.42 -5.34
C PRO A 43 -2.37 0.99 -5.11
N ASP A 44 -2.14 0.26 -6.20
CA ASP A 44 -1.61 -1.11 -6.15
C ASP A 44 -0.17 -1.10 -5.61
N GLU A 45 0.67 -0.15 -6.05
CA GLU A 45 2.04 0.01 -5.56
C GLU A 45 2.07 0.26 -4.04
N ILE A 46 1.15 1.09 -3.53
CA ILE A 46 1.03 1.36 -2.10
C ILE A 46 0.61 0.10 -1.35
N VAL A 47 -0.46 -0.57 -1.78
CA VAL A 47 -1.02 -1.73 -1.08
C VAL A 47 -0.07 -2.93 -1.12
N PHE A 48 0.51 -3.24 -2.28
CA PHE A 48 1.50 -4.32 -2.39
C PHE A 48 2.83 -3.96 -1.72
N GLY A 49 3.16 -2.66 -1.64
CA GLY A 49 4.26 -2.16 -0.83
C GLY A 49 4.06 -2.44 0.66
N LEU A 50 2.85 -2.23 1.20
CA LEU A 50 2.51 -2.61 2.58
C LEU A 50 2.63 -4.12 2.80
N LEU A 51 2.11 -4.94 1.87
CA LEU A 51 2.22 -6.39 1.94
C LEU A 51 3.68 -6.84 2.00
N LYS A 52 4.53 -6.33 1.12
CA LYS A 52 5.96 -6.63 1.07
C LYS A 52 6.70 -6.23 2.35
N ASN A 53 6.32 -5.09 2.94
CA ASN A 53 6.94 -4.54 4.14
C ASN A 53 6.24 -4.99 5.44
N GLY A 54 5.27 -5.89 5.37
CA GLY A 54 4.46 -6.29 6.52
C GLY A 54 5.23 -6.95 7.66
N MET A 55 6.42 -7.52 7.38
CA MET A 55 7.31 -8.10 8.40
C MET A 55 8.10 -7.04 9.19
N SER A 56 8.07 -5.78 8.78
CA SER A 56 8.76 -4.67 9.44
C SER A 56 7.85 -3.47 9.73
N GLY A 57 6.76 -3.34 9.01
CA GLY A 57 5.80 -2.24 9.15
C GLY A 57 4.93 -2.40 10.39
N THR A 58 4.90 -1.38 11.24
CA THR A 58 4.20 -1.41 12.54
C THR A 58 2.69 -1.38 12.37
N CYS A 59 2.00 -2.28 13.08
CA CYS A 59 0.55 -2.39 13.17
C CYS A 59 0.00 -1.60 14.38
N TYR A 60 -1.31 -1.64 14.57
CA TYR A 60 -2.02 -0.91 15.64
C TYR A 60 -1.64 -1.37 17.06
N ASP A 61 -1.15 -2.59 17.23
CA ASP A 61 -0.70 -3.18 18.50
C ASP A 61 0.78 -2.92 18.81
N GLY A 62 1.49 -2.18 17.94
CA GLY A 62 2.89 -1.83 18.10
C GLY A 62 3.87 -2.90 17.60
N LYS A 63 3.36 -4.05 17.11
CA LYS A 63 4.16 -5.09 16.46
C LYS A 63 4.20 -4.91 14.95
N ALA A 64 5.08 -5.63 14.27
CA ALA A 64 5.02 -5.73 12.81
C ALA A 64 3.68 -6.35 12.39
N PHE A 65 3.16 -6.01 11.20
CA PHE A 65 1.87 -6.53 10.73
C PHE A 65 1.90 -8.06 10.57
N PHE A 66 3.02 -8.63 10.11
CA PHE A 66 3.31 -10.05 10.22
C PHE A 66 4.36 -10.25 11.31
N ALA A 67 3.93 -10.81 12.42
CA ALA A 67 4.78 -11.05 13.58
C ALA A 67 4.49 -12.43 14.21
N VAL A 68 5.42 -12.89 15.02
CA VAL A 68 5.27 -14.17 15.74
C VAL A 68 4.72 -13.98 17.16
N ASP A 69 4.52 -12.71 17.57
CA ASP A 69 4.31 -12.33 18.97
C ASP A 69 3.27 -11.21 19.14
N HIS A 70 2.16 -11.27 18.40
CA HIS A 70 1.04 -10.35 18.60
C HIS A 70 0.39 -10.58 19.97
N PRO A 71 0.23 -9.54 20.81
CA PRO A 71 -0.44 -9.67 22.09
C PRO A 71 -1.96 -9.75 21.90
N VAL A 72 -2.57 -10.80 22.41
CA VAL A 72 -4.03 -10.96 22.47
C VAL A 72 -4.44 -11.03 23.93
N TYR A 73 -5.19 -10.02 24.39
CA TYR A 73 -5.68 -9.96 25.74
C TYR A 73 -6.97 -10.77 25.89
N LEU A 74 -7.09 -11.51 26.99
CA LEU A 74 -8.28 -12.32 27.27
C LEU A 74 -9.51 -11.45 27.60
N ASN A 75 -9.28 -10.28 28.20
CA ASN A 75 -10.34 -9.34 28.54
C ASN A 75 -10.57 -8.34 27.40
N ALA A 76 -11.83 -8.04 27.12
CA ALA A 76 -12.22 -7.10 26.06
C ALA A 76 -11.78 -5.65 26.30
N ASP A 77 -11.44 -5.30 27.55
CA ASP A 77 -10.91 -3.98 27.91
C ASP A 77 -9.38 -3.86 27.73
N GLY A 78 -8.73 -4.93 27.27
CA GLY A 78 -7.27 -4.97 27.09
C GLY A 78 -6.49 -5.16 28.39
N SER A 79 -7.14 -5.58 29.48
CA SER A 79 -6.52 -5.91 30.76
C SER A 79 -6.25 -7.42 30.89
N GLY A 80 -5.43 -7.77 31.86
CA GLY A 80 -5.06 -9.14 32.16
C GLY A 80 -3.79 -9.59 31.40
N ASP A 81 -3.51 -10.88 31.50
CA ASP A 81 -2.37 -11.48 30.82
C ASP A 81 -2.64 -11.56 29.30
N ALA A 82 -1.64 -11.23 28.51
CA ALA A 82 -1.70 -11.36 27.07
C ALA A 82 -1.17 -12.74 26.62
N GLU A 83 -1.94 -13.40 25.79
CA GLU A 83 -1.44 -14.55 25.02
C GLU A 83 -0.69 -14.06 23.79
N THR A 84 0.33 -14.79 23.37
CA THR A 84 1.10 -14.48 22.18
C THR A 84 0.58 -15.27 21.00
N VAL A 85 0.16 -14.58 19.93
CA VAL A 85 -0.37 -15.18 18.71
C VAL A 85 0.51 -14.82 17.53
N SER A 86 0.80 -15.79 16.68
CA SER A 86 1.60 -15.62 15.48
C SER A 86 0.71 -15.64 14.23
N ASN A 87 0.82 -14.60 13.39
CA ASN A 87 0.31 -14.62 12.02
C ASN A 87 1.43 -14.75 10.97
N TRP A 88 2.66 -15.03 11.43
CA TRP A 88 3.80 -15.35 10.58
C TRP A 88 4.27 -16.78 10.83
N LEU A 89 3.92 -17.70 9.91
CA LEU A 89 4.26 -19.11 9.99
C LEU A 89 5.66 -19.34 9.39
N ARG A 90 6.62 -19.66 10.24
CA ARG A 90 8.01 -19.85 9.86
C ARG A 90 8.37 -21.33 9.85
N PRO A 91 9.38 -21.75 9.05
CA PRO A 91 9.93 -23.10 9.14
C PRO A 91 10.43 -23.42 10.56
N ALA A 92 10.43 -24.70 10.91
CA ALA A 92 11.06 -25.13 12.14
C ALA A 92 12.56 -24.81 12.13
N ALA A 93 13.09 -24.46 13.29
CA ALA A 93 14.52 -24.25 13.44
C ALA A 93 15.29 -25.56 13.24
N VAL A 94 16.36 -25.51 12.47
CA VAL A 94 17.35 -26.59 12.35
C VAL A 94 18.62 -26.09 13.02
N ASP A 95 19.11 -26.84 13.99
CA ASP A 95 20.29 -26.49 14.81
C ASP A 95 20.18 -25.07 15.42
N GLY A 96 18.96 -24.68 15.84
CA GLY A 96 18.66 -23.36 16.42
C GLY A 96 18.53 -22.22 15.40
N THR A 97 18.68 -22.51 14.09
CA THR A 97 18.57 -21.51 13.02
C THR A 97 17.27 -21.69 12.25
N VAL A 98 16.50 -20.61 12.10
CA VAL A 98 15.33 -20.55 11.22
C VAL A 98 15.76 -19.97 9.87
N THR A 99 15.55 -20.73 8.80
CA THR A 99 15.81 -20.28 7.44
C THR A 99 14.47 -20.04 6.74
N ASP A 100 14.12 -18.77 6.53
CA ASP A 100 12.88 -18.38 5.88
C ASP A 100 12.98 -18.66 4.36
N GLY A 101 11.93 -19.28 3.81
CA GLY A 101 11.74 -19.44 2.37
C GLY A 101 11.08 -18.21 1.74
N THR A 102 10.68 -18.36 0.49
CA THR A 102 9.92 -17.32 -0.22
C THR A 102 8.56 -17.10 0.47
N PRO A 103 8.23 -15.88 0.88
CA PRO A 103 6.97 -15.61 1.56
C PRO A 103 5.76 -15.75 0.62
N TRP A 104 4.70 -16.32 1.14
CA TRP A 104 3.37 -16.35 0.55
C TRP A 104 2.33 -15.93 1.59
N PHE A 105 1.16 -15.48 1.14
CA PHE A 105 0.20 -14.81 1.99
C PHE A 105 -1.21 -15.35 1.79
N VAL A 106 -1.98 -15.42 2.87
CA VAL A 106 -3.43 -15.67 2.85
C VAL A 106 -4.11 -14.47 3.47
N LEU A 107 -5.09 -13.90 2.77
CA LEU A 107 -5.77 -12.68 3.18
C LEU A 107 -7.28 -12.92 3.21
N ASP A 108 -7.94 -12.60 4.33
CA ASP A 108 -9.39 -12.51 4.40
C ASP A 108 -9.83 -11.10 4.00
N VAL A 109 -10.38 -10.98 2.81
CA VAL A 109 -10.92 -9.73 2.26
C VAL A 109 -12.45 -9.69 2.25
N SER A 110 -13.11 -10.62 2.95
CA SER A 110 -14.57 -10.72 3.00
C SER A 110 -15.22 -9.68 3.89
N ARG A 111 -14.48 -9.16 4.89
CA ARG A 111 -15.00 -8.23 5.90
C ARG A 111 -14.95 -6.77 5.41
N PRO A 112 -15.82 -5.89 5.97
CA PRO A 112 -15.81 -4.47 5.61
C PRO A 112 -14.47 -3.77 5.86
N LEU A 113 -13.82 -4.06 7.00
CA LEU A 113 -12.45 -3.61 7.26
C LEU A 113 -11.48 -4.68 6.74
N ARG A 114 -10.60 -4.27 5.87
CA ARG A 114 -9.64 -5.12 5.16
C ARG A 114 -8.30 -5.17 5.89
N PRO A 115 -7.45 -6.20 5.65
CA PRO A 115 -6.12 -6.29 6.23
C PRO A 115 -5.19 -5.13 5.80
N PHE A 116 -5.39 -4.60 4.60
CA PHE A 116 -4.73 -3.39 4.11
C PHE A 116 -5.79 -2.35 3.77
N ILE A 117 -5.53 -1.12 4.20
CA ILE A 117 -6.43 0.01 3.99
C ILE A 117 -5.74 0.96 3.03
N PHE A 118 -6.41 1.25 1.92
CA PHE A 118 -6.03 2.35 1.05
C PHE A 118 -6.92 3.55 1.37
N GLN A 119 -6.30 4.68 1.70
CA GLN A 119 -6.99 5.92 2.04
C GLN A 119 -6.74 6.96 0.94
N GLU A 120 -7.80 7.33 0.25
CA GLU A 120 -7.80 8.42 -0.70
C GLU A 120 -8.40 9.68 -0.06
N ARG A 121 -7.59 10.74 0.01
CA ARG A 121 -8.04 12.06 0.48
C ARG A 121 -8.47 12.95 -0.66
N THR A 122 -7.73 12.91 -1.76
CA THR A 122 -8.00 13.67 -2.96
C THR A 122 -7.68 12.76 -4.14
N ALA A 123 -8.69 12.48 -4.98
CA ALA A 123 -8.51 11.69 -6.18
C ALA A 123 -7.53 12.37 -7.17
N PRO A 124 -6.86 11.59 -8.04
CA PRO A 124 -6.01 12.18 -9.07
C PRO A 124 -6.85 13.03 -10.02
N GLU A 125 -6.49 14.30 -10.15
CA GLU A 125 -7.17 15.24 -10.99
C GLU A 125 -6.15 15.93 -11.92
N LEU A 126 -6.43 15.88 -13.23
CA LEU A 126 -5.63 16.59 -14.22
C LEU A 126 -5.96 18.08 -14.15
N GLN A 127 -4.94 18.88 -13.92
CA GLN A 127 -5.01 20.34 -13.91
C GLN A 127 -4.13 20.91 -15.02
N VAL A 128 -4.59 22.00 -15.61
CA VAL A 128 -3.90 22.68 -16.70
C VAL A 128 -3.93 24.19 -16.45
N ILE A 129 -2.82 24.87 -16.68
CA ILE A 129 -2.74 26.32 -16.62
C ILE A 129 -2.47 26.84 -18.02
N THR A 130 -3.53 27.34 -18.67
CA THR A 130 -3.47 27.86 -20.05
C THR A 130 -3.47 29.38 -20.14
N ASN A 131 -3.71 30.08 -19.02
CA ASN A 131 -3.77 31.54 -19.01
C ASN A 131 -2.37 32.13 -19.33
N PRO A 132 -2.21 32.88 -20.45
CA PRO A 132 -0.95 33.49 -20.82
C PRO A 132 -0.46 34.57 -19.84
N ASP A 133 -1.36 35.14 -19.04
CA ASP A 133 -1.03 36.13 -18.00
C ASP A 133 -0.52 35.45 -16.69
N ASN A 134 -0.55 34.15 -16.62
CA ASN A 134 0.05 33.42 -15.49
C ASN A 134 1.58 33.53 -15.56
N ASP A 135 2.19 33.92 -14.44
CA ASP A 135 3.65 34.11 -14.33
C ASP A 135 4.46 32.95 -14.88
N TYR A 136 4.03 31.70 -14.60
CA TYR A 136 4.72 30.52 -15.08
C TYR A 136 4.67 30.40 -16.60
N VAL A 137 3.47 30.54 -17.19
CA VAL A 137 3.25 30.44 -18.63
C VAL A 137 4.01 31.57 -19.35
N PHE A 138 3.94 32.79 -18.82
CA PHE A 138 4.63 33.94 -19.39
C PHE A 138 6.16 33.81 -19.33
N MET A 139 6.71 33.40 -18.16
CA MET A 139 8.15 33.35 -17.95
C MET A 139 8.82 32.16 -18.60
N LYS A 140 8.10 31.03 -18.75
CA LYS A 140 8.64 29.78 -19.27
C LYS A 140 8.24 29.48 -20.70
N ASP A 141 7.26 30.18 -21.26
CA ASP A 141 6.64 29.91 -22.56
C ASP A 141 6.18 28.45 -22.70
N LYS A 142 5.61 27.93 -21.60
CA LYS A 142 5.15 26.54 -21.48
C LYS A 142 3.79 26.49 -20.81
N ILE A 143 3.00 25.50 -21.21
CA ILE A 143 1.71 25.17 -20.60
C ILE A 143 1.93 23.92 -19.72
N PRO A 144 1.83 24.06 -18.38
CA PRO A 144 1.95 22.93 -17.47
C PRO A 144 0.64 22.12 -17.40
N TYR A 145 0.77 20.82 -17.55
CA TYR A 145 -0.26 19.82 -17.29
C TYR A 145 0.18 19.02 -16.07
N GLY A 146 -0.59 19.04 -15.01
CA GLY A 146 -0.24 18.36 -13.77
C GLY A 146 -1.34 17.47 -13.24
N ILE A 147 -0.95 16.36 -12.61
CA ILE A 147 -1.83 15.55 -11.76
C ILE A 147 -1.41 15.77 -10.32
N ARG A 148 -2.39 16.01 -9.46
CA ARG A 148 -2.21 16.09 -8.02
C ARG A 148 -3.09 15.07 -7.33
N TYR A 149 -2.49 14.33 -6.39
CA TYR A 149 -3.12 13.21 -5.72
C TYR A 149 -2.71 13.16 -4.25
N ARG A 150 -3.65 12.94 -3.34
CA ARG A 150 -3.35 12.78 -1.92
C ARG A 150 -3.94 11.49 -1.40
N CYS A 151 -3.08 10.54 -1.09
CA CYS A 151 -3.46 9.22 -0.60
C CYS A 151 -2.38 8.65 0.31
N ASN A 152 -2.68 7.55 0.96
CA ASN A 152 -1.71 6.66 1.59
C ASN A 152 -2.38 5.32 1.88
N GLY A 153 -1.55 4.34 2.27
CA GLY A 153 -2.01 3.05 2.76
C GLY A 153 -1.60 2.82 4.22
N GLY A 154 -2.29 1.89 4.84
CA GLY A 154 -1.99 1.48 6.20
C GLY A 154 -2.45 0.06 6.48
N TYR A 155 -1.99 -0.48 7.60
CA TYR A 155 -2.38 -1.79 8.06
C TYR A 155 -3.74 -1.72 8.77
N GLY A 156 -4.61 -2.69 8.46
CA GLY A 156 -5.83 -2.94 9.20
C GLY A 156 -5.62 -3.97 10.30
N PHE A 157 -6.52 -4.95 10.40
CA PHE A 157 -6.41 -6.01 11.40
C PHE A 157 -5.49 -7.14 10.90
N TRP A 158 -4.42 -7.42 11.64
CA TRP A 158 -3.50 -8.50 11.35
C TRP A 158 -4.18 -9.88 11.41
N GLN A 159 -5.26 -10.03 12.18
CA GLN A 159 -6.06 -11.25 12.29
C GLN A 159 -6.68 -11.70 10.96
N GLN A 160 -6.72 -10.83 9.97
CA GLN A 160 -7.23 -11.11 8.63
C GLN A 160 -6.14 -11.49 7.63
N ALA A 161 -4.91 -11.67 8.09
CA ALA A 161 -3.79 -11.95 7.23
C ALA A 161 -2.83 -12.97 7.88
N VAL A 162 -2.37 -13.92 7.09
CA VAL A 162 -1.29 -14.83 7.45
C VAL A 162 -0.18 -14.72 6.42
N CYS A 163 1.05 -14.58 6.88
CA CYS A 163 2.26 -14.76 6.08
C CYS A 163 2.86 -16.11 6.41
N SER A 164 3.34 -16.84 5.42
CA SER A 164 4.16 -18.02 5.65
C SER A 164 5.43 -17.98 4.82
N THR A 165 6.53 -18.32 5.45
CA THR A 165 7.85 -18.51 4.81
C THR A 165 8.22 -19.99 4.73
N GLN A 166 7.28 -20.89 5.05
CA GLN A 166 7.39 -22.33 4.82
C GLN A 166 7.18 -22.63 3.32
N GLU A 167 7.57 -23.82 2.90
CA GLU A 167 7.27 -24.29 1.54
C GLU A 167 5.74 -24.24 1.28
N LEU A 168 5.34 -23.73 0.12
CA LEU A 168 3.93 -23.75 -0.28
C LEU A 168 3.53 -25.16 -0.74
N ASN A 169 2.86 -25.88 0.15
CA ASN A 169 2.27 -27.19 -0.10
C ASN A 169 0.90 -27.30 0.58
N ALA A 170 0.16 -28.37 0.31
CA ALA A 170 -1.20 -28.55 0.82
C ALA A 170 -1.29 -28.54 2.36
N ALA A 171 -0.30 -29.14 3.06
CA ALA A 171 -0.28 -29.20 4.51
C ALA A 171 -0.04 -27.81 5.13
N ASN A 172 0.95 -27.08 4.65
CA ASN A 172 1.27 -25.73 5.14
C ASN A 172 0.18 -24.71 4.78
N PHE A 173 -0.48 -24.87 3.63
CA PHE A 173 -1.64 -24.07 3.28
C PHE A 173 -2.83 -24.33 4.21
N ALA A 174 -3.12 -25.59 4.51
CA ALA A 174 -4.18 -25.94 5.47
C ALA A 174 -3.88 -25.39 6.87
N ALA A 175 -2.62 -25.48 7.34
CA ALA A 175 -2.19 -24.90 8.61
C ALA A 175 -2.36 -23.37 8.65
N ALA A 176 -2.10 -22.66 7.54
CA ALA A 176 -2.33 -21.23 7.46
C ALA A 176 -3.82 -20.85 7.54
N LEU A 177 -4.71 -21.63 6.93
CA LEU A 177 -6.16 -21.45 7.04
C LEU A 177 -6.65 -21.72 8.47
N GLU A 178 -6.16 -22.80 9.10
CA GLU A 178 -6.49 -23.14 10.48
C GLU A 178 -6.05 -22.02 11.44
N ALA A 179 -4.82 -21.51 11.29
CA ALA A 179 -4.34 -20.38 12.07
C ALA A 179 -5.23 -19.16 11.92
N MET A 180 -5.59 -18.78 10.68
CA MET A 180 -6.47 -17.63 10.42
C MET A 180 -7.87 -17.81 11.05
N GLN A 181 -8.42 -19.02 11.07
CA GLN A 181 -9.72 -19.30 11.69
C GLN A 181 -9.67 -19.26 13.22
N SER A 182 -8.50 -19.45 13.82
CA SER A 182 -8.31 -19.42 15.28
C SER A 182 -8.09 -18.01 15.85
N PHE A 183 -7.80 -17.01 15.03
CA PHE A 183 -7.57 -15.65 15.49
C PHE A 183 -8.85 -15.02 16.06
N ARG A 184 -8.70 -14.31 17.18
CA ARG A 184 -9.77 -13.64 17.93
C ARG A 184 -9.74 -12.13 17.70
#